data_5e94c46acb821fcfd995dd83b2079a16
#
_entry.id   5e94c46acb821fcfd995dd83b2079a16
#
_cell.length_a   1.000
_cell.length_b   1.000
_cell.length_c   1.000
_cell.angle_alpha   90.00
_cell.angle_beta   90.00
_cell.angle_gamma   90.00
#
_symmetry.space_group_name_H-M   'P 1'
#
loop_
_entity.id
_entity.type
_entity.pdbx_description
1 polymer ?
#
loop_
_entity_poly.entity_id
_entity_poly.type
_entity_poly.pdbx_seq_one_letter_code
_entity_poly.pdbx_strand_id
1 'polypeptide(L)'
;MDPEWALIHLERALWDPVDPRFVGSLADSLEYRVNGEVYRFSSPRTLRRFVLRPVRWCGVVRDPVTGHRFLPSAQSPEVYWIGGPYFFECDSTKGRFLEDPHKYEVVRVK
;
A
#
# COMPACT_ATOMS: atom_id res chain seq x y z
N MET A 1 -2.86 10.38 -24.86
CA MET A 1 -1.68 9.91 -24.08
C MET A 1 -1.63 8.40 -24.11
N ASP A 2 -0.47 7.85 -24.43
CA ASP A 2 -0.27 6.41 -24.45
C ASP A 2 -0.35 5.87 -23.00
N PRO A 3 -1.23 4.90 -22.69
CA PRO A 3 -1.30 4.32 -21.36
C PRO A 3 0.02 3.71 -20.86
N GLU A 4 0.81 3.11 -21.76
CA GLU A 4 2.11 2.56 -21.39
C GLU A 4 3.08 3.66 -20.95
N TRP A 5 3.06 4.79 -21.63
CA TRP A 5 3.91 5.92 -21.26
C TRP A 5 3.56 6.43 -19.84
N ALA A 6 2.27 6.59 -19.54
CA ALA A 6 1.82 7.00 -18.22
C ALA A 6 2.25 6.00 -17.15
N LEU A 7 2.18 4.71 -17.46
CA LEU A 7 2.57 3.64 -16.56
C LEU A 7 4.08 3.62 -16.30
N ILE A 8 4.91 3.86 -17.32
CA ILE A 8 6.37 3.93 -17.17
C ILE A 8 6.77 5.04 -16.20
N HIS A 9 6.04 6.15 -16.18
CA HIS A 9 6.32 7.27 -15.28
C HIS A 9 5.83 7.02 -13.85
N LEU A 10 5.02 5.98 -13.62
CA LEU A 10 4.57 5.54 -12.31
C LEU A 10 5.35 4.31 -11.84
N GLU A 11 6.65 4.33 -12.01
CA GLU A 11 7.56 3.18 -11.84
C GLU A 11 7.22 2.25 -10.68
N ARG A 12 6.90 2.81 -9.50
CA ARG A 12 6.61 2.01 -8.31
C ARG A 12 5.26 1.31 -8.37
N ALA A 13 4.32 1.83 -9.16
CA ALA A 13 3.00 1.23 -9.29
C ALA A 13 2.97 0.09 -10.31
N LEU A 14 4.04 -0.06 -11.09
CA LEU A 14 4.09 -1.00 -12.20
C LEU A 14 4.74 -2.32 -11.89
N TRP A 15 5.76 -2.30 -11.05
CA TRP A 15 6.53 -3.49 -10.76
C TRP A 15 5.89 -4.27 -9.61
N ASP A 16 5.90 -5.59 -9.73
CA ASP A 16 5.48 -6.46 -8.64
C ASP A 16 6.44 -6.24 -7.46
N PRO A 17 5.95 -5.82 -6.28
CA PRO A 17 6.83 -5.50 -5.16
C PRO A 17 7.52 -6.73 -4.55
N VAL A 18 7.01 -7.92 -4.79
CA VAL A 18 7.61 -9.18 -4.33
C VAL A 18 8.62 -9.70 -5.34
N ASP A 19 8.30 -9.59 -6.62
CA ASP A 19 9.20 -10.01 -7.71
C ASP A 19 9.35 -8.91 -8.75
N PRO A 20 10.32 -7.99 -8.55
CA PRO A 20 10.47 -6.83 -9.42
C PRO A 20 10.94 -7.15 -10.84
N ARG A 21 11.16 -8.41 -11.16
CA ARG A 21 11.44 -8.85 -12.53
C ARG A 21 10.19 -8.82 -13.41
N PHE A 22 9.01 -8.77 -12.80
CA PHE A 22 7.73 -8.81 -13.49
C PHE A 22 6.92 -7.55 -13.25
N VAL A 23 6.17 -7.16 -14.27
CA VAL A 23 5.23 -6.03 -14.17
C VAL A 23 3.96 -6.50 -13.48
N GLY A 24 3.43 -5.66 -12.59
CA GLY A 24 2.16 -5.93 -11.94
C GLY A 24 0.98 -5.90 -12.92
N SER A 25 0.03 -6.81 -12.74
CA SER A 25 -1.19 -6.85 -13.53
C SER A 25 -2.11 -5.69 -13.16
N LEU A 26 -2.89 -5.19 -14.12
CA LEU A 26 -3.91 -4.18 -13.87
C LEU A 26 -5.24 -4.81 -13.40
N ALA A 27 -5.29 -6.13 -13.28
CA ALA A 27 -6.48 -6.82 -12.80
C ALA A 27 -6.76 -6.49 -11.34
N ASP A 28 -8.03 -6.20 -11.00
CA ASP A 28 -8.43 -5.88 -9.63
C ASP A 28 -8.16 -7.03 -8.66
N SER A 29 -8.20 -8.28 -9.14
CA SER A 29 -7.91 -9.46 -8.32
C SER A 29 -6.44 -9.57 -7.90
N LEU A 30 -5.54 -8.79 -8.52
CA LEU A 30 -4.10 -8.80 -8.25
C LEU A 30 -3.63 -7.46 -7.71
N GLU A 31 -4.46 -6.78 -6.92
CA GLU A 31 -4.06 -5.56 -6.23
C GLU A 31 -4.27 -5.68 -4.72
N TYR A 32 -3.48 -4.93 -3.97
CA TYR A 32 -3.61 -4.81 -2.52
C TYR A 32 -3.19 -3.42 -2.10
N ARG A 33 -3.75 -2.91 -1.01
CA ARG A 33 -3.45 -1.56 -0.54
C ARG A 33 -2.76 -1.59 0.82
N VAL A 34 -1.75 -0.73 0.98
CA VAL A 34 -1.12 -0.45 2.26
C VAL A 34 -1.09 1.06 2.42
N ASN A 35 -1.65 1.59 3.49
CA ASN A 35 -1.81 3.02 3.73
C ASN A 35 -2.45 3.75 2.55
N GLY A 36 -3.40 3.09 1.89
CA GLY A 36 -4.10 3.63 0.72
C GLY A 36 -3.30 3.59 -0.58
N GLU A 37 -2.03 3.23 -0.55
CA GLU A 37 -1.24 3.06 -1.75
C GLU A 37 -1.55 1.71 -2.39
N VAL A 38 -1.73 1.71 -3.72
CA VAL A 38 -2.07 0.50 -4.47
C VAL A 38 -0.80 -0.22 -4.90
N TYR A 39 -0.73 -1.50 -4.56
CA TYR A 39 0.32 -2.41 -5.01
C TYR A 39 -0.29 -3.43 -5.96
N ARG A 40 0.40 -3.69 -7.07
CA ARG A 40 -0.08 -4.61 -8.10
C ARG A 40 0.88 -5.77 -8.24
N PHE A 41 0.32 -6.95 -8.52
CA PHE A 41 1.06 -8.20 -8.53
C PHE A 41 0.97 -8.87 -9.88
N SER A 42 2.02 -9.60 -10.23
CA SER A 42 2.08 -10.35 -11.49
C SER A 42 1.36 -11.69 -11.41
N SER A 43 1.14 -12.20 -10.20
CA SER A 43 0.50 -13.50 -9.98
C SER A 43 -0.18 -13.57 -8.62
N PRO A 44 -1.13 -14.51 -8.42
CA PRO A 44 -1.72 -14.77 -7.10
C PRO A 44 -0.67 -15.21 -6.06
N ARG A 45 0.40 -15.85 -6.50
CA ARG A 45 1.48 -16.30 -5.61
C ARG A 45 2.19 -15.12 -4.95
N THR A 46 2.60 -14.11 -5.73
CA THR A 46 3.27 -12.94 -5.19
C THR A 46 2.34 -12.09 -4.34
N LEU A 47 1.07 -11.97 -4.74
CA LEU A 47 0.05 -11.30 -3.92
C LEU A 47 -0.06 -11.95 -2.54
N ARG A 48 -0.17 -13.29 -2.47
CA ARG A 48 -0.25 -13.98 -1.19
C ARG A 48 0.97 -13.76 -0.31
N ARG A 49 2.17 -13.77 -0.90
CA ARG A 49 3.39 -13.52 -0.15
C ARG A 49 3.42 -12.11 0.44
N PHE A 50 2.95 -11.13 -0.31
CA PHE A 50 2.84 -9.75 0.16
C PHE A 50 1.86 -9.64 1.32
N VAL A 51 0.66 -10.19 1.18
CA VAL A 51 -0.41 -10.12 2.18
C VAL A 51 0.00 -10.74 3.51
N LEU A 52 0.83 -11.78 3.48
CA LEU A 52 1.33 -12.42 4.70
C LEU A 52 2.25 -11.52 5.52
N ARG A 53 3.05 -10.69 4.86
CA ARG A 53 3.99 -9.77 5.51
C ARG A 53 4.14 -8.47 4.72
N PRO A 54 3.14 -7.60 4.73
CA PRO A 54 3.19 -6.38 3.93
C PRO A 54 4.40 -5.49 4.24
N VAL A 55 4.78 -5.38 5.51
CA VAL A 55 5.92 -4.53 5.93
C VAL A 55 7.25 -4.95 5.31
N ARG A 56 7.39 -6.22 4.94
CA ARG A 56 8.61 -6.71 4.29
C ARG A 56 8.76 -6.15 2.87
N TRP A 57 7.65 -5.87 2.20
CA TRP A 57 7.64 -5.60 0.77
C TRP A 57 7.19 -4.19 0.40
N CYS A 58 6.45 -3.50 1.27
CA CYS A 58 5.81 -2.24 0.91
C CYS A 58 6.79 -1.06 0.85
N GLY A 59 7.94 -1.17 1.52
CA GLY A 59 8.87 -0.06 1.59
C GLY A 59 8.34 1.10 2.43
N VAL A 60 8.78 2.32 2.09
CA VAL A 60 8.34 3.53 2.79
C VAL A 60 6.89 3.83 2.46
N VAL A 61 6.10 4.07 3.50
CA VAL A 61 4.70 4.47 3.38
C VAL A 61 4.48 5.81 4.09
N ARG A 62 3.30 6.38 3.91
CA ARG A 62 2.94 7.66 4.52
C ARG A 62 1.92 7.42 5.62
N ASP A 63 2.19 7.93 6.83
CA ASP A 63 1.22 7.92 7.92
C ASP A 63 0.02 8.77 7.50
N PRO A 64 -1.21 8.23 7.48
CA PRO A 64 -2.38 8.96 6.97
C PRO A 64 -2.80 10.14 7.85
N VAL A 65 -2.38 10.16 9.11
CA VAL A 65 -2.72 11.24 10.05
C VAL A 65 -1.76 12.43 9.92
N THR A 66 -0.45 12.15 9.88
CA THR A 66 0.57 13.19 9.85
C THR A 66 1.05 13.55 8.45
N GLY A 67 0.90 12.62 7.50
CA GLY A 67 1.48 12.76 6.17
C GLY A 67 2.98 12.49 6.11
N HIS A 68 3.60 12.11 7.23
CA HIS A 68 5.03 11.81 7.27
C HIS A 68 5.33 10.45 6.64
N ARG A 69 6.43 10.37 5.92
CA ARG A 69 6.93 9.12 5.37
C ARG A 69 7.74 8.37 6.43
N PHE A 70 7.54 7.07 6.49
CA PHE A 70 8.29 6.21 7.41
C PHE A 70 8.38 4.79 6.85
N LEU A 71 9.35 4.02 7.36
CA LEU A 71 9.50 2.61 7.01
C LEU A 71 8.81 1.77 8.09
N PRO A 72 7.65 1.15 7.80
CA PRO A 72 6.97 0.33 8.80
C PRO A 72 7.76 -0.94 9.11
N SER A 73 7.56 -1.43 10.33
CA SER A 73 8.19 -2.66 10.83
C SER A 73 7.14 -3.57 11.44
N ALA A 74 7.56 -4.76 11.88
CA ALA A 74 6.68 -5.68 12.58
C ALA A 74 6.10 -5.11 13.87
N GLN A 75 6.73 -4.08 14.45
CA GLN A 75 6.28 -3.42 15.68
C GLN A 75 5.43 -2.17 15.41
N SER A 76 5.27 -1.76 14.17
CA SER A 76 4.45 -0.58 13.84
C SER A 76 2.99 -0.80 14.22
N PRO A 77 2.34 0.18 14.86
CA PRO A 77 0.90 0.10 15.08
C PRO A 77 0.16 -0.09 13.76
N GLU A 78 -0.87 -0.92 13.76
CA GLU A 78 -1.60 -1.31 12.56
C GLU A 78 -3.10 -1.30 12.80
N VAL A 79 -3.85 -0.84 11.81
CA VAL A 79 -5.31 -0.98 11.74
C VAL A 79 -5.66 -1.49 10.36
N TYR A 80 -6.43 -2.57 10.28
CA TYR A 80 -7.00 -3.00 9.02
C TYR A 80 -8.24 -2.15 8.73
N TRP A 81 -8.23 -1.48 7.59
CA TRP A 81 -9.33 -0.65 7.12
C TRP A 81 -9.70 -1.06 5.69
N ILE A 82 -10.61 -0.34 5.08
CA ILE A 82 -11.12 -0.69 3.74
C ILE A 82 -9.95 -0.89 2.74
N GLY A 83 -9.85 -2.09 2.19
CA GLY A 83 -8.89 -2.44 1.14
C GLY A 83 -7.52 -2.91 1.61
N GLY A 84 -7.19 -2.79 2.89
CA GLY A 84 -5.90 -3.25 3.40
C GLY A 84 -5.50 -2.62 4.72
N PRO A 85 -4.30 -2.93 5.23
CA PRO A 85 -3.81 -2.39 6.48
C PRO A 85 -3.33 -0.95 6.34
N TYR A 86 -3.43 -0.21 7.45
CA TYR A 86 -2.78 1.08 7.66
C TYR A 86 -1.77 0.93 8.78
N PHE A 87 -0.53 1.29 8.50
CA PHE A 87 0.55 1.32 9.50
C PHE A 87 0.77 2.76 9.96
N PHE A 88 1.14 2.92 11.22
CA PHE A 88 1.29 4.22 11.85
C PHE A 88 2.69 4.37 12.46
N GLU A 89 3.17 5.61 12.52
CA GLU A 89 4.45 5.93 13.13
C GLU A 89 4.46 5.63 14.63
N CYS A 90 3.31 5.83 15.29
CA CYS A 90 3.17 5.64 16.73
C CYS A 90 1.71 5.39 17.12
N ASP A 91 1.48 5.00 18.38
CA ASP A 91 0.15 4.75 18.91
C ASP A 91 -0.74 5.98 18.91
N SER A 92 -0.15 7.17 19.04
CA SER A 92 -0.89 8.42 19.02
C SER A 92 -1.59 8.64 17.67
N THR A 93 -0.89 8.44 16.56
CA THR A 93 -1.50 8.60 15.23
C THR A 93 -2.50 7.50 14.93
N LYS A 94 -2.24 6.27 15.38
CA LYS A 94 -3.22 5.19 15.30
C LYS A 94 -4.51 5.56 16.03
N GLY A 95 -4.41 6.11 17.25
CA GLY A 95 -5.57 6.55 18.04
C GLY A 95 -6.38 7.61 17.33
N ARG A 96 -5.73 8.60 16.73
CA ARG A 96 -6.41 9.65 15.96
C ARG A 96 -7.15 9.09 14.75
N PHE A 97 -6.54 8.14 14.05
CA PHE A 97 -7.19 7.48 12.93
C PHE A 97 -8.47 6.78 13.38
N LEU A 98 -8.41 6.06 14.50
CA LEU A 98 -9.56 5.31 15.01
C LEU A 98 -10.71 6.21 15.49
N GLU A 99 -10.42 7.46 15.88
CA GLU A 99 -11.45 8.44 16.27
C GLU A 99 -12.32 8.84 15.07
N ASP A 100 -11.71 8.97 13.89
CA ASP A 100 -12.44 9.35 12.67
C ASP A 100 -11.73 8.78 11.43
N PRO A 101 -11.91 7.48 11.16
CA PRO A 101 -11.21 6.83 10.03
C PRO A 101 -11.52 7.45 8.68
N HIS A 102 -12.75 7.92 8.48
CA HIS A 102 -13.16 8.50 7.21
C HIS A 102 -12.45 9.83 6.91
N LYS A 103 -12.02 10.53 7.94
CA LYS A 103 -11.26 11.78 7.78
C LYS A 103 -9.86 11.53 7.23
N TYR A 104 -9.25 10.43 7.65
CA TYR A 104 -7.84 10.12 7.37
C TYR A 104 -7.63 9.04 6.30
N GLU A 105 -8.68 8.32 5.93
CA GLU A 105 -8.53 7.28 4.91
C GLU A 105 -8.09 7.88 3.58
N VAL A 106 -7.28 7.12 2.86
CA VAL A 106 -6.81 7.52 1.53
C VAL A 106 -7.75 6.93 0.49
N VAL A 107 -8.46 7.79 -0.22
CA VAL A 107 -9.36 7.40 -1.30
C VAL A 107 -8.64 7.60 -2.62
N ARG A 108 -8.55 6.54 -3.42
CA ARG A 108 -7.97 6.59 -4.75
C ARG A 108 -9.09 6.45 -5.78
N VAL A 109 -9.16 7.39 -6.69
CA VAL A 109 -10.07 7.32 -7.83
C VAL A 109 -9.40 6.49 -8.92
N LYS A 110 -10.10 5.48 -9.38
CA LYS A 110 -9.58 4.61 -10.47
C LYS A 110 -9.83 5.23 -11.83
#